data_88c49c77118b40147ed8064492619e57
#
_entry.id   88c49c77118b40147ed8064492619e57
#
_cell.length_a   1.000
_cell.length_b   1.000
_cell.length_c   1.000
_cell.angle_alpha   90.00
_cell.angle_beta   90.00
_cell.angle_gamma   90.00
#
_symmetry.space_group_name_H-M   'P 1'
#
loop_
_entity.id
_entity.type
_entity.pdbx_description
1 polymer ?
#
loop_
_entity_poly.entity_id
_entity_poly.type
_entity_poly.pdbx_seq_one_letter_code
_entity_poly.pdbx_strand_id
1 'polypeptide(L)'
;VQEQQPTQDQARREAEQRERQQREQKSREQKVREQQQREQELSAALAAEDEAMAEGAETTTYEEAIAMAIEDNWSRPPSARRDMQVVLRIQLIPTGEVVGVTVLKSSGDQAFDRSAVNAVNKAGKFPEVADAPPQVFERHLRSLQLVFRPEDLRQ
;
A
#
# COMPACT_ATOMS: atom_id res chain seq x y z
N VAL A 1 -49.08 52.25 39.02
CA VAL A 1 -48.75 51.14 38.05
C VAL A 1 -47.88 50.16 38.79
N GLN A 2 -48.47 49.02 39.20
CA GLN A 2 -47.72 47.95 39.83
C GLN A 2 -47.06 47.12 38.72
N GLU A 3 -45.74 47.15 38.65
CA GLU A 3 -44.99 46.22 37.83
C GLU A 3 -45.25 44.83 38.41
N GLN A 4 -45.93 44.01 37.62
CA GLN A 4 -46.09 42.62 37.99
C GLN A 4 -44.77 41.89 37.86
N GLN A 5 -44.15 41.59 39.00
CA GLN A 5 -43.00 40.71 39.00
C GLN A 5 -43.44 39.32 38.56
N PRO A 6 -42.67 38.66 37.67
CA PRO A 6 -43.02 37.32 37.27
C PRO A 6 -43.13 36.39 38.46
N THR A 7 -44.17 35.59 38.49
CA THR A 7 -44.36 34.60 39.55
C THR A 7 -43.22 33.57 39.48
N GLN A 8 -42.93 32.95 40.60
CA GLN A 8 -41.87 31.89 40.66
C GLN A 8 -42.13 30.79 39.63
N ASP A 9 -43.37 30.46 39.36
CA ASP A 9 -43.75 29.45 38.35
C ASP A 9 -43.43 29.90 36.93
N GLN A 10 -43.61 31.17 36.59
CA GLN A 10 -43.27 31.71 35.30
C GLN A 10 -41.75 31.73 35.09
N ALA A 11 -41.01 32.18 36.09
CA ALA A 11 -39.55 32.17 36.04
C ALA A 11 -38.98 30.74 35.89
N ARG A 12 -39.62 29.79 36.54
CA ARG A 12 -39.24 28.37 36.46
C ARG A 12 -39.49 27.81 35.09
N ARG A 13 -40.64 28.12 34.50
CA ARG A 13 -40.97 27.68 33.13
C ARG A 13 -40.04 28.29 32.11
N GLU A 14 -39.69 29.53 32.21
CA GLU A 14 -38.75 30.20 31.35
C GLU A 14 -37.35 29.59 31.44
N ALA A 15 -36.91 29.30 32.68
CA ALA A 15 -35.64 28.64 32.92
C ALA A 15 -35.60 27.25 32.32
N GLU A 16 -36.65 26.45 32.46
CA GLU A 16 -36.79 25.14 31.90
C GLU A 16 -36.77 25.18 30.34
N GLN A 17 -37.49 26.18 29.75
CA GLN A 17 -37.47 26.37 28.30
C GLN A 17 -36.10 26.72 27.78
N ARG A 18 -35.36 27.60 28.48
CA ARG A 18 -33.99 27.97 28.12
C ARG A 18 -33.05 26.77 28.21
N GLU A 19 -33.13 25.99 29.25
CA GLU A 19 -32.35 24.78 29.40
C GLU A 19 -32.62 23.78 28.28
N ARG A 20 -33.90 23.59 27.95
CA ARG A 20 -34.35 22.70 26.89
C ARG A 20 -33.80 23.16 25.53
N GLN A 21 -33.91 24.44 25.24
CA GLN A 21 -33.36 25.02 24.01
C GLN A 21 -31.85 24.86 23.94
N GLN A 22 -31.13 25.10 25.03
CA GLN A 22 -29.69 24.92 25.09
C GLN A 22 -29.26 23.47 24.88
N ARG A 23 -30.00 22.52 25.47
CA ARG A 23 -29.76 21.09 25.29
C ARG A 23 -30.02 20.67 23.85
N GLU A 24 -31.11 21.13 23.25
CA GLU A 24 -31.41 20.84 21.85
C GLU A 24 -30.33 21.41 20.91
N GLN A 25 -29.90 22.64 21.17
CA GLN A 25 -28.87 23.30 20.38
C GLN A 25 -27.53 22.56 20.49
N LYS A 26 -27.10 22.20 21.70
CA LYS A 26 -25.89 21.41 21.92
C LYS A 26 -25.97 20.05 21.26
N SER A 27 -27.13 19.40 21.35
CA SER A 27 -27.35 18.10 20.72
C SER A 27 -27.25 18.20 19.20
N ARG A 28 -27.81 19.23 18.59
CA ARG A 28 -27.71 19.49 17.14
C ARG A 28 -26.29 19.76 16.72
N GLU A 29 -25.58 20.60 17.44
CA GLU A 29 -24.18 20.92 17.18
C GLU A 29 -23.31 19.68 17.27
N GLN A 30 -23.54 18.85 18.27
CA GLN A 30 -22.79 17.60 18.45
C GLN A 30 -23.04 16.63 17.30
N LYS A 31 -24.29 16.47 16.87
CA LYS A 31 -24.64 15.62 15.74
C LYS A 31 -23.99 16.11 14.44
N VAL A 32 -24.00 17.41 14.22
CA VAL A 32 -23.35 18.01 13.04
C VAL A 32 -21.85 17.75 13.06
N ARG A 33 -21.18 17.92 14.21
CA ARG A 33 -19.75 17.65 14.37
C ARG A 33 -19.43 16.18 14.11
N GLU A 34 -20.21 15.27 14.68
CA GLU A 34 -20.04 13.84 14.46
C GLU A 34 -20.18 13.47 12.99
N GLN A 35 -21.20 14.03 12.33
CA GLN A 35 -21.42 13.78 10.91
C GLN A 35 -20.26 14.31 10.07
N GLN A 36 -19.78 15.52 10.34
CA GLN A 36 -18.64 16.10 9.64
C GLN A 36 -17.37 15.26 9.84
N GLN A 37 -17.12 14.80 11.06
CA GLN A 37 -15.98 13.93 11.35
C GLN A 37 -16.07 12.62 10.60
N ARG A 38 -17.24 12.00 10.53
CA ARG A 38 -17.45 10.76 9.77
C ARG A 38 -17.22 10.97 8.29
N GLU A 39 -17.71 12.09 7.73
CA GLU A 39 -17.49 12.42 6.32
C GLU A 39 -16.00 12.64 6.04
N GLN A 40 -15.29 13.34 6.92
CA GLN A 40 -13.85 13.58 6.78
C GLN A 40 -13.05 12.27 6.89
N GLU A 41 -13.39 11.40 7.84
CA GLU A 41 -12.75 10.10 8.00
C GLU A 41 -12.97 9.22 6.78
N LEU A 42 -14.21 9.21 6.25
CA LEU A 42 -14.54 8.45 5.04
C LEU A 42 -13.77 8.97 3.83
N SER A 43 -13.74 10.28 3.65
CA SER A 43 -12.98 10.92 2.56
C SER A 43 -11.48 10.60 2.65
N ALA A 44 -10.92 10.66 3.85
CA ALA A 44 -9.51 10.35 4.08
C ALA A 44 -9.22 8.86 3.80
N ALA A 45 -10.14 7.96 4.22
CA ALA A 45 -10.00 6.53 3.97
C ALA A 45 -10.05 6.21 2.47
N LEU A 46 -10.98 6.83 1.73
CA LEU A 46 -11.10 6.64 0.29
C LEU A 46 -9.87 7.18 -0.45
N ALA A 47 -9.36 8.33 -0.05
CA ALA A 47 -8.13 8.89 -0.63
C ALA A 47 -6.92 7.99 -0.38
N ALA A 48 -6.81 7.41 0.83
CA ALA A 48 -5.75 6.48 1.18
C ALA A 48 -5.83 5.18 0.36
N GLU A 49 -7.03 4.68 0.10
CA GLU A 49 -7.23 3.51 -0.76
C GLU A 49 -6.80 3.79 -2.20
N ASP A 50 -7.18 4.95 -2.74
CA ASP A 50 -6.79 5.36 -4.10
C ASP A 50 -5.27 5.48 -4.22
N GLU A 51 -4.60 6.08 -3.23
CA GLU A 51 -3.13 6.16 -3.20
C GLU A 51 -2.49 4.78 -3.13
N ALA A 52 -3.02 3.89 -2.29
CA ALA A 52 -2.52 2.53 -2.16
C ALA A 52 -2.66 1.74 -3.46
N MET A 53 -3.78 1.89 -4.16
CA MET A 53 -4.00 1.27 -5.47
C MET A 53 -3.05 1.82 -6.52
N ALA A 54 -2.82 3.12 -6.55
CA ALA A 54 -1.89 3.75 -7.47
C ALA A 54 -0.45 3.28 -7.22
N GLU A 55 -0.01 3.23 -5.95
CA GLU A 55 1.30 2.70 -5.57
C GLU A 55 1.45 1.23 -5.98
N GLY A 56 0.41 0.43 -5.75
CA GLY A 56 0.38 -0.99 -6.13
C GLY A 56 0.52 -1.19 -7.64
N ALA A 57 -0.17 -0.37 -8.44
CA ALA A 57 -0.08 -0.41 -9.90
C ALA A 57 1.32 -0.02 -10.39
N GLU A 58 1.93 1.04 -9.82
CA GLU A 58 3.29 1.45 -10.14
C GLU A 58 4.29 0.35 -9.79
N THR A 59 4.15 -0.24 -8.60
CA THR A 59 5.02 -1.33 -8.13
C THR A 59 4.96 -2.53 -9.07
N THR A 60 3.77 -2.90 -9.53
CA THR A 60 3.57 -3.99 -10.49
C THR A 60 4.31 -3.72 -11.79
N THR A 61 4.27 -2.48 -12.30
CA THR A 61 5.01 -2.08 -13.49
C THR A 61 6.53 -2.26 -13.33
N TYR A 62 7.07 -1.85 -12.18
CA TYR A 62 8.49 -2.04 -11.87
C TYR A 62 8.85 -3.53 -11.73
N GLU A 63 8.01 -4.31 -11.07
CA GLU A 63 8.22 -5.76 -10.95
C GLU A 63 8.22 -6.44 -12.31
N GLU A 64 7.32 -6.07 -13.20
CA GLU A 64 7.28 -6.60 -14.57
C GLU A 64 8.55 -6.24 -15.34
N ALA A 65 9.03 -5.00 -15.25
CA ALA A 65 10.25 -4.57 -15.90
C ALA A 65 11.47 -5.34 -15.38
N ILE A 66 11.54 -5.56 -14.07
CA ILE A 66 12.60 -6.35 -13.44
C ILE A 66 12.54 -7.80 -13.92
N ALA A 67 11.35 -8.39 -13.96
CA ALA A 67 11.15 -9.76 -14.42
C ALA A 67 11.56 -9.93 -15.88
N MET A 68 11.24 -8.98 -16.75
CA MET A 68 11.65 -9.00 -18.16
C MET A 68 13.17 -8.89 -18.30
N ALA A 69 13.82 -8.03 -17.54
CA ALA A 69 15.28 -7.89 -17.57
C ALA A 69 15.98 -9.17 -17.12
N ILE A 70 15.45 -9.82 -16.10
CA ILE A 70 15.97 -11.10 -15.60
C ILE A 70 15.75 -12.19 -16.65
N GLU A 71 14.57 -12.23 -17.25
CA GLU A 71 14.22 -13.18 -18.30
C GLU A 71 15.16 -13.06 -19.50
N ASP A 72 15.48 -11.85 -19.93
CA ASP A 72 16.42 -11.59 -21.03
C ASP A 72 17.83 -12.12 -20.76
N ASN A 73 18.21 -12.20 -19.50
CA ASN A 73 19.53 -12.68 -19.04
C ASN A 73 19.51 -14.12 -18.53
N TRP A 74 18.35 -14.78 -18.61
CA TRP A 74 18.18 -16.13 -18.10
C TRP A 74 18.58 -17.18 -19.12
N SER A 75 19.37 -18.15 -18.68
CA SER A 75 19.72 -19.33 -19.46
C SER A 75 18.98 -20.52 -18.89
N ARG A 76 18.03 -21.05 -19.64
CA ARG A 76 17.23 -22.18 -19.22
C ARG A 76 18.09 -23.43 -19.07
N PRO A 77 18.16 -24.03 -17.87
CA PRO A 77 18.88 -25.30 -17.70
C PRO A 77 18.12 -26.45 -18.34
N PRO A 78 18.84 -27.52 -18.79
CA PRO A 78 18.18 -28.69 -19.41
C PRO A 78 17.17 -29.39 -18.48
N SER A 79 17.37 -29.28 -17.18
CA SER A 79 16.49 -29.89 -16.17
C SER A 79 15.24 -29.07 -15.87
N ALA A 80 15.07 -27.88 -16.44
CA ALA A 80 13.92 -27.01 -16.17
C ALA A 80 12.62 -27.63 -16.68
N ARG A 81 11.65 -27.76 -15.80
CA ARG A 81 10.31 -28.28 -16.08
C ARG A 81 9.26 -27.21 -15.83
N ARG A 82 8.09 -27.33 -16.48
CA ARG A 82 7.01 -26.37 -16.36
C ARG A 82 6.44 -26.23 -14.94
N ASP A 83 6.47 -27.30 -14.17
CA ASP A 83 5.94 -27.33 -12.81
C ASP A 83 6.92 -26.79 -11.77
N MET A 84 8.12 -26.42 -12.16
CA MET A 84 9.12 -25.86 -11.27
C MET A 84 8.86 -24.40 -10.97
N GLN A 85 9.17 -24.01 -9.75
CA GLN A 85 9.00 -22.64 -9.29
C GLN A 85 10.03 -22.36 -8.20
N VAL A 86 10.72 -21.23 -8.31
CA VAL A 86 11.64 -20.75 -7.29
C VAL A 86 11.20 -19.36 -6.85
N VAL A 87 11.24 -19.11 -5.55
CA VAL A 87 10.95 -17.80 -4.98
C VAL A 87 12.26 -17.17 -4.54
N LEU A 88 12.56 -16.00 -5.11
CA LEU A 88 13.77 -15.25 -4.83
C LEU A 88 13.43 -13.96 -4.11
N ARG A 89 14.29 -13.59 -3.17
CA ARG A 89 14.29 -12.25 -2.60
C ARG A 89 15.46 -11.48 -3.19
N ILE A 90 15.14 -10.38 -3.86
CA ILE A 90 16.13 -9.51 -4.49
C ILE A 90 16.24 -8.24 -3.66
N GLN A 91 17.45 -7.90 -3.25
CA GLN A 91 17.72 -6.67 -2.52
C GLN A 91 18.36 -5.66 -3.46
N LEU A 92 17.79 -4.47 -3.51
CA LEU A 92 18.20 -3.38 -4.38
C LEU A 92 18.59 -2.15 -3.57
N ILE A 93 19.45 -1.31 -4.15
CA ILE A 93 19.76 0.02 -3.66
C ILE A 93 19.03 1.07 -4.54
N PRO A 94 18.95 2.34 -4.11
CA PRO A 94 18.19 3.37 -4.86
C PRO A 94 18.67 3.60 -6.29
N THR A 95 19.89 3.24 -6.63
CA THR A 95 20.40 3.31 -8.00
C THR A 95 19.86 2.21 -8.91
N GLY A 96 19.14 1.22 -8.34
CA GLY A 96 18.64 0.07 -9.06
C GLY A 96 19.60 -1.12 -9.13
N GLU A 97 20.76 -1.02 -8.52
CA GLU A 97 21.73 -2.11 -8.50
C GLU A 97 21.33 -3.21 -7.52
N VAL A 98 21.56 -4.46 -7.91
CA VAL A 98 21.32 -5.63 -7.08
C VAL A 98 22.47 -5.80 -6.10
N VAL A 99 22.17 -5.80 -4.80
CA VAL A 99 23.16 -5.99 -3.73
C VAL A 99 23.07 -7.37 -3.08
N GLY A 100 21.96 -8.08 -3.29
CA GLY A 100 21.80 -9.42 -2.74
C GLY A 100 20.64 -10.17 -3.39
N VAL A 101 20.80 -11.49 -3.47
CA VAL A 101 19.76 -12.41 -3.95
C VAL A 101 19.73 -13.60 -2.99
N THR A 102 18.55 -13.90 -2.47
CA THR A 102 18.33 -15.03 -1.55
C THR A 102 17.24 -15.92 -2.08
N VAL A 103 17.47 -17.23 -2.10
CA VAL A 103 16.44 -18.22 -2.43
C VAL A 103 15.57 -18.44 -1.19
N LEU A 104 14.31 -18.01 -1.25
CA LEU A 104 13.36 -18.21 -0.15
C LEU A 104 12.71 -19.59 -0.21
N LYS A 105 12.40 -20.05 -1.42
CA LYS A 105 11.81 -21.36 -1.65
C LYS A 105 12.44 -21.95 -2.91
N SER A 106 13.09 -23.08 -2.75
CA SER A 106 13.72 -23.81 -3.85
C SER A 106 12.68 -24.50 -4.73
N SER A 107 13.00 -24.61 -6.02
CA SER A 107 12.20 -25.39 -6.98
C SER A 107 12.34 -26.91 -6.77
N GLY A 108 13.34 -27.34 -5.98
CA GLY A 108 13.73 -28.74 -5.88
C GLY A 108 14.86 -29.13 -6.83
N ASP A 109 15.20 -28.26 -7.78
CA ASP A 109 16.30 -28.47 -8.72
C ASP A 109 17.34 -27.37 -8.51
N GLN A 110 18.54 -27.74 -8.07
CA GLN A 110 19.63 -26.80 -7.81
C GLN A 110 20.08 -26.06 -9.07
N ALA A 111 20.06 -26.74 -10.22
CA ALA A 111 20.44 -26.13 -11.49
C ALA A 111 19.47 -25.01 -11.87
N PHE A 112 18.19 -25.22 -11.66
CA PHE A 112 17.16 -24.20 -11.91
C PHE A 112 17.30 -23.02 -10.95
N ASP A 113 17.44 -23.29 -9.66
CA ASP A 113 17.64 -22.23 -8.65
C ASP A 113 18.86 -21.40 -8.94
N ARG A 114 19.96 -22.05 -9.28
CA ARG A 114 21.21 -21.38 -9.62
C ARG A 114 21.09 -20.56 -10.89
N SER A 115 20.38 -21.06 -11.89
CA SER A 115 20.15 -20.32 -13.15
C SER A 115 19.36 -19.04 -12.91
N ALA A 116 18.37 -19.08 -12.03
CA ALA A 116 17.57 -17.91 -11.66
C ALA A 116 18.43 -16.86 -10.94
N VAL A 117 19.22 -17.28 -9.96
CA VAL A 117 20.16 -16.39 -9.25
C VAL A 117 21.18 -15.77 -10.22
N ASN A 118 21.73 -16.56 -11.13
CA ASN A 118 22.68 -16.07 -12.14
C ASN A 118 22.02 -15.05 -13.07
N ALA A 119 20.77 -15.27 -13.45
CA ALA A 119 20.03 -14.32 -14.30
C ALA A 119 19.87 -12.96 -13.62
N VAL A 120 19.55 -12.94 -12.32
CA VAL A 120 19.47 -11.72 -11.54
C VAL A 120 20.83 -11.02 -11.47
N ASN A 121 21.89 -11.76 -11.20
CA ASN A 121 23.25 -11.20 -11.14
C ASN A 121 23.73 -10.67 -12.49
N LYS A 122 23.36 -11.33 -13.59
CA LYS A 122 23.69 -10.86 -14.95
C LYS A 122 22.96 -9.57 -15.29
N ALA A 123 21.68 -9.47 -14.92
CA ALA A 123 20.92 -8.23 -15.08
C ALA A 123 21.56 -7.11 -14.27
N GLY A 124 21.93 -7.38 -13.03
CA GLY A 124 22.77 -6.55 -12.16
C GLY A 124 22.23 -5.18 -11.80
N LYS A 125 21.56 -4.52 -12.71
CA LYS A 125 21.02 -3.17 -12.53
C LYS A 125 19.67 -3.03 -13.26
N PHE A 126 18.74 -2.38 -12.59
CA PHE A 126 17.42 -2.11 -13.15
C PHE A 126 17.23 -0.59 -13.23
N PRO A 127 17.44 0.03 -14.41
CA PRO A 127 17.32 1.50 -14.56
C PRO A 127 15.94 2.04 -14.19
N GLU A 128 14.90 1.27 -14.40
CA GLU A 128 13.51 1.64 -14.05
C GLU A 128 13.38 1.89 -12.55
N VAL A 129 14.06 1.12 -11.73
CA VAL A 129 14.06 1.28 -10.27
C VAL A 129 14.73 2.58 -9.85
N ALA A 130 15.79 2.99 -10.54
CA ALA A 130 16.49 4.26 -10.27
C ALA A 130 15.57 5.47 -10.51
N ASP A 131 14.63 5.37 -11.43
CA ASP A 131 13.65 6.42 -11.74
C ASP A 131 12.43 6.40 -10.82
N ALA A 132 12.29 5.39 -9.97
CA ALA A 132 11.16 5.27 -9.05
C ALA A 132 11.20 6.36 -7.98
N PRO A 133 10.02 6.87 -7.53
CA PRO A 133 9.97 7.77 -6.39
C PRO A 133 10.60 7.13 -5.14
N PRO A 134 11.35 7.89 -4.32
CA PRO A 134 12.00 7.33 -3.13
C PRO A 134 11.06 6.61 -2.18
N GLN A 135 9.83 7.07 -2.06
CA GLN A 135 8.81 6.44 -1.20
C GLN A 135 8.43 5.05 -1.71
N VAL A 136 8.25 4.90 -3.01
CA VAL A 136 7.92 3.62 -3.65
C VAL A 136 9.10 2.66 -3.49
N PHE A 137 10.31 3.14 -3.71
CA PHE A 137 11.52 2.34 -3.55
C PHE A 137 11.63 1.79 -2.12
N GLU A 138 11.53 2.65 -1.11
CA GLU A 138 11.68 2.25 0.30
C GLU A 138 10.62 1.23 0.73
N ARG A 139 9.38 1.37 0.25
CA ARG A 139 8.28 0.50 0.64
C ARG A 139 8.25 -0.82 -0.11
N HIS A 140 8.55 -0.81 -1.41
CA HIS A 140 8.24 -1.94 -2.30
C HIS A 140 9.42 -2.48 -3.08
N LEU A 141 10.39 -1.65 -3.43
CA LEU A 141 11.46 -2.03 -4.35
C LEU A 141 12.78 -2.40 -3.67
N ARG A 142 13.00 -1.97 -2.44
CA ARG A 142 14.22 -2.25 -1.71
C ARG A 142 14.46 -3.74 -1.49
N SER A 143 13.38 -4.47 -1.22
CA SER A 143 13.39 -5.92 -1.05
C SER A 143 12.20 -6.49 -1.79
N LEU A 144 12.45 -7.16 -2.92
CA LEU A 144 11.42 -7.73 -3.78
C LEU A 144 11.42 -9.25 -3.66
N GLN A 145 10.21 -9.82 -3.59
CA GLN A 145 10.01 -11.24 -3.78
C GLN A 145 9.57 -11.48 -5.21
N LEU A 146 10.28 -12.35 -5.90
CA LEU A 146 9.98 -12.70 -7.27
C LEU A 146 9.78 -14.19 -7.41
N VAL A 147 8.65 -14.58 -8.01
CA VAL A 147 8.37 -15.97 -8.31
C VAL A 147 8.82 -16.25 -9.74
N PHE A 148 9.78 -17.14 -9.87
CA PHE A 148 10.38 -17.50 -11.15
C PHE A 148 9.82 -18.84 -11.62
N ARG A 149 9.14 -18.83 -12.77
CA ARG A 149 8.55 -20.02 -13.39
C ARG A 149 9.01 -20.13 -14.83
N PRO A 150 9.40 -21.34 -15.30
CA PRO A 150 9.78 -21.51 -16.70
C PRO A 150 8.63 -21.20 -17.68
N GLU A 151 7.38 -21.36 -17.24
CA GLU A 151 6.19 -21.07 -18.04
C GLU A 151 6.07 -19.59 -18.38
N ASP A 152 6.43 -18.72 -17.45
CA ASP A 152 6.36 -17.27 -17.59
C ASP A 152 7.57 -16.72 -18.34
N LEU A 153 8.61 -17.54 -18.52
CA LEU A 153 9.86 -17.13 -19.14
C LEU A 153 9.87 -17.54 -20.62
N ARG A 154 10.13 -16.57 -21.46
CA ARG A 154 10.31 -16.82 -22.90
C ARG A 154 11.68 -17.47 -23.14
N GLN A 155 11.67 -18.39 -24.08
CA GLN A 155 12.90 -19.06 -24.51
C GLN A 155 13.72 -18.16 -25.43
#